data_05fb52e824a933a3766ec8b7881ec57f
#
_entry.id   05fb52e824a933a3766ec8b7881ec57f
#
_cell.length_a   1.000
_cell.length_b   1.000
_cell.length_c   1.000
_cell.angle_alpha   90.00
_cell.angle_beta   90.00
_cell.angle_gamma   90.00
#
_symmetry.space_group_name_H-M   'P 1'
#
loop_
_entity.id
_entity.type
_entity.pdbx_description
1 polymer ?
#
loop_
_entity_poly.entity_id
_entity_poly.type
_entity_poly.pdbx_seq_one_letter_code
_entity_poly.pdbx_strand_id
1 'polypeptide(L)'
;MTKRAAAHGRTLKFGYRCHVIVRETEDEARAYASRLLSKLDAETGDAIRAKSLDSQSVGVQRQAQLRESAGSEGFVEENLWTGIGRARSGCGAAIVGTPDQVLAKLKAYQAEGIEAFILSGYPHAAECDLFARHVLPKLEHGPLTL
;
A
#
# COMPACT_ATOMS: atom_id res chain seq x y z
N MET A 1 -3.04 15.53 13.74
CA MET A 1 -3.45 16.57 12.77
C MET A 1 -4.86 17.06 13.04
N THR A 2 -5.82 16.22 13.39
CA THR A 2 -7.23 16.57 13.69
C THR A 2 -7.36 17.67 14.74
N LYS A 3 -6.67 17.53 15.89
CA LYS A 3 -6.70 18.58 16.96
C LYS A 3 -6.19 19.95 16.46
N ARG A 4 -5.16 19.97 15.61
CA ARG A 4 -4.64 21.23 15.04
C ARG A 4 -5.60 21.85 14.05
N ALA A 5 -6.27 21.04 13.22
CA ALA A 5 -7.29 21.53 12.30
C ALA A 5 -8.49 22.10 13.04
N ALA A 6 -8.98 21.40 14.07
CA ALA A 6 -10.10 21.85 14.91
C ALA A 6 -9.82 23.20 15.58
N ALA A 7 -8.59 23.47 16.01
CA ALA A 7 -8.20 24.77 16.57
C ALA A 7 -8.34 25.94 15.57
N HIS A 8 -8.44 25.64 14.28
CA HIS A 8 -8.67 26.59 13.20
C HIS A 8 -10.06 26.44 12.55
N GLY A 9 -11.00 25.79 13.25
CA GLY A 9 -12.36 25.57 12.76
C GLY A 9 -12.45 24.67 11.50
N ARG A 10 -11.45 23.79 11.27
CA ARG A 10 -11.38 22.93 10.09
C ARG A 10 -11.51 21.46 10.47
N THR A 11 -12.23 20.73 9.64
CA THR A 11 -12.28 19.25 9.65
C THR A 11 -11.38 18.72 8.53
N LEU A 12 -10.60 17.68 8.82
CA LEU A 12 -9.76 16.99 7.84
C LEU A 12 -10.33 15.61 7.56
N LYS A 13 -10.33 15.25 6.30
CA LYS A 13 -10.54 13.89 5.83
C LYS A 13 -9.18 13.28 5.46
N PHE A 14 -9.01 11.99 5.73
CA PHE A 14 -7.74 11.30 5.50
C PHE A 14 -7.89 10.28 4.38
N GLY A 15 -6.95 10.35 3.42
CA GLY A 15 -6.83 9.38 2.35
C GLY A 15 -5.55 8.56 2.48
N TYR A 16 -5.62 7.30 2.08
CA TYR A 16 -4.48 6.39 2.04
C TYR A 16 -4.25 5.88 0.63
N ARG A 17 -3.00 5.97 0.18
CA ARG A 17 -2.58 5.42 -1.10
C ARG A 17 -1.69 4.21 -0.88
N CYS A 18 -2.08 3.07 -1.44
CA CYS A 18 -1.29 1.85 -1.40
C CYS A 18 -1.49 1.02 -2.67
N HIS A 19 -0.63 0.02 -2.83
CA HIS A 19 -0.86 -1.03 -3.81
C HIS A 19 -1.68 -2.17 -3.20
N VAL A 20 -2.31 -2.97 -4.07
CA VAL A 20 -3.08 -4.14 -3.68
C VAL A 20 -2.72 -5.29 -4.60
N ILE A 21 -2.52 -6.48 -4.04
CA ILE A 21 -2.34 -7.74 -4.74
C ILE A 21 -3.36 -8.72 -4.17
N VAL A 22 -4.34 -9.10 -4.99
CA VAL A 22 -5.43 -10.02 -4.62
C VAL A 22 -5.26 -11.32 -5.37
N ARG A 23 -5.19 -12.46 -4.65
CA ARG A 23 -5.18 -13.80 -5.25
C ARG A 23 -6.12 -14.71 -4.46
N GLU A 24 -6.40 -15.87 -5.03
CA GLU A 24 -7.31 -16.84 -4.41
C GLU A 24 -6.74 -17.37 -3.08
N THR A 25 -5.43 -17.58 -3.02
CA THR A 25 -4.72 -18.00 -1.82
C THR A 25 -3.64 -17.00 -1.41
N GLU A 26 -3.27 -17.02 -0.12
CA GLU A 26 -2.19 -16.18 0.40
C GLU A 26 -0.85 -16.53 -0.24
N ASP A 27 -0.57 -17.81 -0.44
CA ASP A 27 0.67 -18.28 -1.07
C ASP A 27 0.81 -17.76 -2.50
N GLU A 28 -0.26 -17.78 -3.28
CA GLU A 28 -0.28 -17.19 -4.63
C GLU A 28 -0.06 -15.69 -4.59
N ALA A 29 -0.66 -14.97 -3.64
CA ALA A 29 -0.48 -13.54 -3.48
C ALA A 29 0.98 -13.20 -3.12
N ARG A 30 1.59 -13.93 -2.20
CA ARG A 30 3.01 -13.78 -1.80
C ARG A 30 3.96 -14.13 -2.94
N ALA A 31 3.71 -15.23 -3.64
CA ALA A 31 4.49 -15.62 -4.82
C ALA A 31 4.41 -14.56 -5.92
N TYR A 32 3.25 -13.96 -6.12
CA TYR A 32 3.08 -12.87 -7.07
C TYR A 32 3.85 -11.62 -6.67
N ALA A 33 3.79 -11.22 -5.40
CA ALA A 33 4.56 -10.09 -4.87
C ALA A 33 6.07 -10.29 -5.10
N SER A 34 6.59 -11.48 -4.78
CA SER A 34 7.99 -11.85 -5.02
C SER A 34 8.36 -11.78 -6.51
N ARG A 35 7.48 -12.27 -7.39
CA ARG A 35 7.68 -12.25 -8.84
C ARG A 35 7.80 -10.82 -9.40
N LEU A 36 7.09 -9.85 -8.85
CA LEU A 36 7.19 -8.45 -9.27
C LEU A 36 8.61 -7.88 -9.10
N LEU A 37 9.38 -8.42 -8.17
CA LEU A 37 10.77 -8.02 -7.91
C LEU A 37 11.81 -8.94 -8.56
N SER A 38 11.40 -10.04 -9.19
CA SER A 38 12.33 -11.08 -9.66
C SER A 38 13.35 -10.62 -10.72
N LYS A 39 13.07 -9.51 -11.40
CA LYS A 39 13.96 -8.91 -12.41
C LYS A 39 14.65 -7.63 -11.92
N LEU A 40 14.45 -7.27 -10.66
CA LEU A 40 15.10 -6.10 -10.07
C LEU A 40 16.49 -6.52 -9.57
N ASP A 41 17.53 -6.00 -10.19
CA ASP A 41 18.89 -6.14 -9.68
C ASP A 41 19.15 -5.18 -8.50
N ALA A 42 20.16 -5.49 -7.70
CA ALA A 42 20.48 -4.72 -6.50
C ALA A 42 20.91 -3.29 -6.83
N GLU A 43 21.70 -3.09 -7.89
CA GLU A 43 22.21 -1.78 -8.29
C GLU A 43 21.08 -0.83 -8.68
N THR A 44 20.13 -1.31 -9.51
CA THR A 44 18.94 -0.54 -9.87
C THR A 44 18.07 -0.22 -8.65
N GLY A 45 17.88 -1.18 -7.75
CA GLY A 45 17.14 -0.98 -6.50
C GLY A 45 17.79 0.09 -5.60
N ASP A 46 19.09 0.06 -5.45
CA ASP A 46 19.84 1.03 -4.65
C ASP A 46 19.85 2.43 -5.29
N ALA A 47 19.94 2.53 -6.61
CA ALA A 47 19.82 3.79 -7.33
C ALA A 47 18.44 4.44 -7.15
N ILE A 48 17.37 3.66 -7.23
CA ILE A 48 15.99 4.12 -6.96
C ILE A 48 15.87 4.60 -5.51
N ARG A 49 16.45 3.87 -4.56
CA ARG A 49 16.46 4.22 -3.13
C ARG A 49 17.21 5.53 -2.89
N ALA A 50 18.41 5.68 -3.41
CA ALA A 50 19.25 6.87 -3.24
C ALA A 50 18.51 8.12 -3.77
N LYS A 51 17.94 8.04 -4.97
CA LYS A 51 17.14 9.12 -5.55
C LYS A 51 15.90 9.47 -4.72
N SER A 52 15.28 8.49 -4.07
CA SER A 52 14.11 8.73 -3.22
C SER A 52 14.48 9.40 -1.90
N LEU A 53 15.61 9.01 -1.29
CA LEU A 53 16.09 9.54 -0.01
C LEU A 53 16.68 10.94 -0.12
N ASP A 54 17.07 11.39 -1.31
CA ASP A 54 17.50 12.75 -1.59
C ASP A 54 16.36 13.77 -1.36
N SER A 55 15.11 13.31 -1.37
CA SER A 55 14.00 14.13 -0.92
C SER A 55 13.99 14.25 0.61
N GLN A 56 13.95 15.47 1.14
CA GLN A 56 13.84 15.74 2.58
C GLN A 56 12.43 15.43 3.13
N SER A 57 11.66 14.60 2.45
CA SER A 57 10.30 14.24 2.84
C SER A 57 10.30 13.28 4.03
N VAL A 58 9.69 13.69 5.13
CA VAL A 58 9.48 12.84 6.32
C VAL A 58 8.73 11.56 5.95
N GLY A 59 7.79 11.63 5.00
CA GLY A 59 7.05 10.46 4.53
C GLY A 59 7.97 9.43 3.85
N VAL A 60 8.88 9.87 3.00
CA VAL A 60 9.86 8.98 2.32
C VAL A 60 10.81 8.35 3.33
N GLN A 61 11.29 9.12 4.31
CA GLN A 61 12.16 8.60 5.37
C GLN A 61 11.46 7.52 6.21
N ARG A 62 10.21 7.76 6.61
CA ARG A 62 9.42 6.76 7.36
C ARG A 62 9.15 5.50 6.54
N GLN A 63 8.90 5.62 5.25
CA GLN A 63 8.75 4.46 4.37
C GLN A 63 10.06 3.66 4.24
N ALA A 64 11.21 4.34 4.24
CA ALA A 64 12.51 3.68 4.24
C ALA A 64 12.73 2.91 5.55
N GLN A 65 12.47 3.55 6.70
CA GLN A 65 12.55 2.91 8.02
C GLN A 65 11.63 1.68 8.13
N LEU A 66 10.38 1.81 7.63
CA LEU A 66 9.44 0.69 7.61
C LEU A 66 9.97 -0.48 6.77
N ARG A 67 10.59 -0.21 5.62
CA ARG A 67 11.22 -1.27 4.80
C ARG A 67 12.42 -1.91 5.50
N GLU A 68 13.19 -1.15 6.26
CA GLU A 68 14.33 -1.67 7.03
C GLU A 68 13.88 -2.60 8.19
N SER A 69 12.70 -2.35 8.76
CA SER A 69 12.10 -3.22 9.78
C SER A 69 11.42 -4.46 9.22
N ALA A 70 11.26 -4.56 7.88
CA ALA A 70 10.61 -5.70 7.25
C ALA A 70 11.46 -6.97 7.37
N GLY A 71 10.80 -8.11 7.49
CA GLY A 71 11.45 -9.42 7.38
C GLY A 71 12.07 -9.67 6.00
N SER A 72 12.75 -10.80 5.84
CA SER A 72 13.47 -11.18 4.61
C SER A 72 12.59 -11.14 3.36
N GLU A 73 11.30 -11.43 3.49
CA GLU A 73 10.32 -11.38 2.40
C GLU A 73 9.76 -9.97 2.14
N GLY A 74 10.11 -8.99 2.96
CA GLY A 74 9.64 -7.62 2.83
C GLY A 74 8.27 -7.31 3.46
N PHE A 75 7.71 -8.23 4.25
CA PHE A 75 6.51 -7.99 5.04
C PHE A 75 6.84 -7.34 6.38
N VAL A 76 6.12 -6.29 6.75
CA VAL A 76 6.28 -5.57 8.03
C VAL A 76 5.23 -5.99 9.04
N GLU A 77 4.12 -6.49 8.57
CA GLU A 77 3.05 -7.12 9.34
C GLU A 77 2.25 -8.04 8.39
N GLU A 78 1.30 -8.78 8.94
CA GLU A 78 0.43 -9.64 8.15
C GLU A 78 -0.24 -8.86 7.03
N ASN A 79 -0.11 -9.35 5.81
CA ASN A 79 -0.67 -8.78 4.58
C ASN A 79 -0.17 -7.37 4.20
N LEU A 80 0.86 -6.82 4.84
CA LEU A 80 1.45 -5.53 4.49
C LEU A 80 2.89 -5.70 4.01
N TRP A 81 3.08 -5.57 2.70
CA TRP A 81 4.34 -5.80 2.01
C TRP A 81 4.96 -4.48 1.52
N THR A 82 6.20 -4.24 1.89
CA THR A 82 6.94 -3.03 1.50
C THR A 82 7.87 -3.21 0.31
N GLY A 83 8.01 -4.44 -0.19
CA GLY A 83 8.94 -4.78 -1.28
C GLY A 83 8.72 -3.96 -2.55
N ILE A 84 7.50 -3.57 -2.86
CA ILE A 84 7.19 -2.74 -4.03
C ILE A 84 7.98 -1.42 -4.04
N GLY A 85 8.31 -0.88 -2.89
CA GLY A 85 9.10 0.33 -2.74
C GLY A 85 10.57 0.18 -3.18
N ARG A 86 11.06 -1.04 -3.43
CA ARG A 86 12.38 -1.30 -4.01
C ARG A 86 12.39 -1.02 -5.51
N ALA A 87 11.28 -1.30 -6.19
CA ALA A 87 11.15 -1.13 -7.63
C ALA A 87 10.64 0.26 -8.04
N ARG A 88 10.05 1.00 -7.10
CA ARG A 88 9.45 2.29 -7.41
C ARG A 88 9.53 3.25 -6.23
N SER A 89 10.07 4.45 -6.47
CA SER A 89 10.04 5.53 -5.49
C SER A 89 8.60 6.04 -5.27
N GLY A 90 8.29 6.48 -4.03
CA GLY A 90 6.98 7.02 -3.67
C GLY A 90 5.87 5.97 -3.52
N CYS A 91 6.20 4.68 -3.63
CA CYS A 91 5.34 3.58 -3.22
C CYS A 91 5.57 3.28 -1.74
N GLY A 92 4.52 3.33 -0.94
CA GLY A 92 4.59 2.98 0.47
C GLY A 92 4.63 1.48 0.66
N ALA A 93 3.49 0.86 0.58
CA ALA A 93 3.30 -0.56 0.79
C ALA A 93 2.23 -1.11 -0.16
N ALA A 94 2.14 -2.44 -0.21
CA ALA A 94 1.05 -3.18 -0.85
C ALA A 94 0.32 -4.02 0.20
N ILE A 95 -1.00 -4.05 0.11
CA ILE A 95 -1.81 -5.03 0.82
C ILE A 95 -1.82 -6.29 -0.07
N VAL A 96 -1.35 -7.41 0.48
CA VAL A 96 -1.13 -8.65 -0.27
C VAL A 96 -1.87 -9.79 0.42
N GLY A 97 -2.75 -10.49 -0.29
CA GLY A 97 -3.47 -11.59 0.31
C GLY A 97 -4.70 -12.05 -0.47
N THR A 98 -5.51 -12.86 0.19
CA THR A 98 -6.82 -13.27 -0.30
C THR A 98 -7.81 -12.11 -0.30
N PRO A 99 -8.94 -12.20 -1.01
CA PRO A 99 -9.98 -11.16 -0.97
C PRO A 99 -10.41 -10.79 0.44
N ASP A 100 -10.55 -11.77 1.33
CA ASP A 100 -11.00 -11.53 2.71
C ASP A 100 -9.90 -10.88 3.57
N GLN A 101 -8.64 -11.25 3.39
CA GLN A 101 -7.50 -10.61 4.06
C GLN A 101 -7.35 -9.16 3.60
N VAL A 102 -7.44 -8.90 2.30
CA VAL A 102 -7.39 -7.53 1.76
C VAL A 102 -8.55 -6.69 2.29
N LEU A 103 -9.76 -7.24 2.29
CA LEU A 103 -10.94 -6.58 2.84
C LEU A 103 -10.77 -6.25 4.34
N ALA A 104 -10.29 -7.21 5.12
CA ALA A 104 -10.05 -7.01 6.55
C ALA A 104 -9.03 -5.88 6.80
N LYS A 105 -7.93 -5.85 6.02
CA LYS A 105 -6.91 -4.79 6.14
C LYS A 105 -7.47 -3.42 5.77
N LEU A 106 -8.27 -3.31 4.71
CA LEU A 106 -8.93 -2.05 4.34
C LEU A 106 -9.90 -1.57 5.43
N LYS A 107 -10.70 -2.48 5.99
CA LYS A 107 -11.60 -2.17 7.12
C LYS A 107 -10.85 -1.72 8.37
N ALA A 108 -9.70 -2.31 8.65
CA ALA A 108 -8.84 -1.88 9.76
C ALA A 108 -8.36 -0.42 9.56
N TYR A 109 -7.94 -0.05 8.35
CA TYR A 109 -7.60 1.34 8.03
C TYR A 109 -8.80 2.29 8.13
N GLN A 110 -9.99 1.85 7.72
CA GLN A 110 -11.22 2.64 7.90
C GLN A 110 -11.51 2.89 9.37
N ALA A 111 -11.34 1.88 10.22
CA ALA A 111 -11.52 2.00 11.67
C ALA A 111 -10.55 3.03 12.31
N GLU A 112 -9.36 3.21 11.73
CA GLU A 112 -8.39 4.23 12.13
C GLU A 112 -8.69 5.63 11.54
N GLY A 113 -9.80 5.78 10.82
CA GLY A 113 -10.26 7.06 10.29
C GLY A 113 -9.78 7.38 8.87
N ILE A 114 -9.37 6.39 8.09
CA ILE A 114 -9.13 6.57 6.66
C ILE A 114 -10.47 6.53 5.92
N GLU A 115 -10.81 7.62 5.26
CA GLU A 115 -12.10 7.79 4.57
C GLU A 115 -12.00 7.59 3.04
N ALA A 116 -10.79 7.65 2.49
CA ALA A 116 -10.57 7.47 1.05
C ALA A 116 -9.36 6.59 0.77
N PHE A 117 -9.45 5.79 -0.28
CA PHE A 117 -8.34 4.95 -0.74
C PHE A 117 -8.02 5.24 -2.20
N ILE A 118 -6.72 5.34 -2.52
CA ILE A 118 -6.21 5.32 -3.88
C ILE A 118 -5.45 4.00 -4.02
N LEU A 119 -6.08 3.01 -4.66
CA LEU A 119 -5.55 1.68 -4.82
C LEU A 119 -4.95 1.51 -6.22
N SER A 120 -3.84 0.82 -6.31
CA SER A 120 -3.20 0.50 -7.58
C SER A 120 -2.51 -0.87 -7.52
N GLY A 121 -2.14 -1.41 -8.66
CA GLY A 121 -1.45 -2.69 -8.77
C GLY A 121 -0.68 -2.79 -10.08
N TYR A 122 0.08 -3.84 -10.28
CA TYR A 122 0.82 -4.10 -11.51
C TYR A 122 0.57 -5.52 -12.02
N PRO A 123 0.13 -5.68 -13.31
CA PRO A 123 -0.34 -4.65 -14.26
C PRO A 123 -1.64 -4.01 -13.81
N HIS A 124 -1.80 -2.71 -14.04
CA HIS A 124 -2.91 -1.93 -13.49
C HIS A 124 -4.29 -2.51 -13.86
N ALA A 125 -4.51 -2.85 -15.12
CA ALA A 125 -5.81 -3.36 -15.59
C ALA A 125 -6.17 -4.70 -14.94
N ALA A 126 -5.23 -5.64 -14.90
CA ALA A 126 -5.45 -6.96 -14.32
C ALA A 126 -5.72 -6.89 -12.80
N GLU A 127 -4.93 -6.11 -12.07
CA GLU A 127 -5.11 -5.96 -10.62
C GLU A 127 -6.40 -5.19 -10.29
N CYS A 128 -6.77 -4.20 -11.10
CA CYS A 128 -8.06 -3.50 -10.97
C CYS A 128 -9.24 -4.46 -11.17
N ASP A 129 -9.18 -5.33 -12.18
CA ASP A 129 -10.22 -6.31 -12.45
C ASP A 129 -10.37 -7.33 -11.31
N LEU A 130 -9.26 -7.86 -10.79
CA LEU A 130 -9.28 -8.78 -9.65
C LEU A 130 -9.87 -8.10 -8.39
N PHE A 131 -9.45 -6.88 -8.09
CA PHE A 131 -9.98 -6.13 -6.96
C PHE A 131 -11.48 -5.85 -7.14
N ALA A 132 -11.89 -5.40 -8.32
CA ALA A 132 -13.27 -5.06 -8.62
C ALA A 132 -14.22 -6.27 -8.52
N ARG A 133 -13.75 -7.46 -8.89
CA ARG A 133 -14.58 -8.68 -8.80
C ARG A 133 -14.65 -9.25 -7.40
N HIS A 134 -13.54 -9.24 -6.66
CA HIS A 134 -13.41 -10.07 -5.46
C HIS A 134 -13.46 -9.29 -4.15
N VAL A 135 -13.13 -8.00 -4.16
CA VAL A 135 -13.05 -7.16 -2.95
C VAL A 135 -14.09 -6.04 -2.97
N LEU A 136 -14.16 -5.27 -4.06
CA LEU A 136 -15.02 -4.09 -4.14
C LEU A 136 -16.48 -4.35 -3.80
N PRO A 137 -17.14 -5.46 -4.24
CA PRO A 137 -18.54 -5.73 -3.89
C PRO A 137 -18.80 -5.98 -2.41
N LYS A 138 -17.74 -6.25 -1.63
CA LYS A 138 -17.82 -6.50 -0.18
C LYS A 138 -17.52 -5.25 0.65
N LEU A 139 -17.17 -4.13 0.01
CA LEU A 139 -16.89 -2.85 0.64
C LEU A 139 -18.12 -1.93 0.54
N GLU A 140 -18.45 -1.28 1.63
CA GLU A 140 -19.29 -0.09 1.57
C GLU A 140 -18.47 1.04 0.97
N HIS A 141 -18.86 1.52 -0.19
CA HIS A 141 -18.14 2.57 -0.90
C HIS A 141 -19.12 3.51 -1.61
N GLY A 142 -18.66 4.71 -1.87
CA GLY A 142 -19.43 5.72 -2.58
C GLY A 142 -18.53 6.92 -2.93
N PRO A 143 -19.08 7.94 -3.56
CA PRO A 143 -18.32 9.16 -3.82
C PRO A 143 -17.91 9.81 -2.49
N LEU A 144 -16.71 10.38 -2.46
CA LEU A 144 -16.26 11.18 -1.34
C LEU A 144 -17.12 12.44 -1.27
N THR A 145 -17.95 12.54 -0.24
CA THR A 145 -18.70 13.78 0.04
C THR A 145 -17.77 14.79 0.71
N LEU A 146 -17.54 15.89 0.02
CA LEU A 146 -16.73 17.01 0.51
C LEU A 146 -17.53 17.92 1.43
#